data_261eff17b57c2cedd30fe211421fbe2a
#
_entry.id   261eff17b57c2cedd30fe211421fbe2a
#
_cell.length_a   1.000
_cell.length_b   1.000
_cell.length_c   1.000
_cell.angle_alpha   90.00
_cell.angle_beta   90.00
_cell.angle_gamma   90.00
#
_symmetry.space_group_name_H-M   'P 1'
#
loop_
_entity.id
_entity.type
_entity.pdbx_description
1 polymer ?
#
loop_
_entity_poly.entity_id
_entity_poly.type
_entity_poly.pdbx_seq_one_letter_code
_entity_poly.pdbx_strand_id
1 'polypeptide(L)'
;MKKYKFILSGGGTGGHIYPAISIAEKLLEVFPTSDITFVGSIGRMEMKTIPKYGYKIKGLFISGLKRKIFSITNVFLPFKIIISFLQSISIILFNKPDFVIGTGGYASFPIVFVSTFFRIPTLIQEQNSLPGIANKFLSKYVKYISVSYNKMERFFPSEKLFYTGNPVRKSITNKININEAKKSL
;
A
#
# COMPACT_ATOMS: atom_id res chain seq x y z
N MET A 1 -24.46 -11.29 1.01
CA MET A 1 -23.54 -10.23 0.57
C MET A 1 -22.33 -10.86 -0.13
N LYS A 2 -21.85 -10.27 -1.22
CA LYS A 2 -20.62 -10.75 -1.90
C LYS A 2 -19.43 -10.56 -0.95
N LYS A 3 -18.64 -11.63 -0.76
CA LYS A 3 -17.39 -11.56 0.02
C LYS A 3 -16.27 -11.10 -0.89
N TYR A 4 -15.85 -9.84 -0.73
CA TYR A 4 -14.72 -9.29 -1.48
C TYR A 4 -13.38 -9.68 -0.87
N LYS A 5 -12.37 -9.81 -1.71
CA LYS A 5 -10.98 -10.06 -1.33
C LYS A 5 -10.10 -8.89 -1.75
N PHE A 6 -9.51 -8.22 -0.78
CA PHE A 6 -8.62 -7.09 -1.02
C PHE A 6 -7.16 -7.46 -0.71
N ILE A 7 -6.26 -7.00 -1.55
CA ILE A 7 -4.84 -6.95 -1.21
C ILE A 7 -4.44 -5.50 -1.02
N LEU A 8 -3.82 -5.19 0.13
CA LEU A 8 -3.24 -3.90 0.42
C LEU A 8 -1.72 -4.02 0.55
N SER A 9 -1.00 -3.08 -0.02
CA SER A 9 0.46 -3.07 0.05
C SER A 9 1.00 -1.66 0.25
N GLY A 10 1.83 -1.54 1.23
CA GLY A 10 2.55 -0.31 1.55
C GLY A 10 3.61 -0.61 2.60
N GLY A 11 4.81 -0.11 2.41
CA GLY A 11 5.86 -0.50 3.33
C GLY A 11 7.11 0.38 3.25
N GLY A 12 8.08 -0.02 4.07
CA GLY A 12 9.34 0.68 4.24
C GLY A 12 9.30 1.80 5.28
N THR A 13 8.16 2.47 5.44
CA THR A 13 7.98 3.55 6.45
C THR A 13 6.54 3.58 6.98
N GLY A 14 6.37 4.19 8.17
CA GLY A 14 5.03 4.41 8.74
C GLY A 14 4.11 5.24 7.83
N GLY A 15 4.68 6.18 7.06
CA GLY A 15 3.93 7.00 6.10
C GLY A 15 3.19 6.21 5.02
N HIS A 16 3.61 4.98 4.71
CA HIS A 16 2.91 4.09 3.79
C HIS A 16 2.07 3.01 4.51
N ILE A 17 2.53 2.57 5.68
CA ILE A 17 1.86 1.50 6.43
C ILE A 17 0.54 1.98 7.03
N TYR A 18 0.55 3.12 7.70
CA TYR A 18 -0.65 3.63 8.39
C TYR A 18 -1.78 4.03 7.44
N PRO A 19 -1.54 4.69 6.29
CA PRO A 19 -2.57 4.87 5.27
C PRO A 19 -3.19 3.55 4.79
N ALA A 20 -2.37 2.50 4.58
CA ALA A 20 -2.90 1.20 4.21
C ALA A 20 -3.81 0.60 5.29
N ILE A 21 -3.44 0.72 6.57
CA ILE A 21 -4.27 0.29 7.70
C ILE A 21 -5.59 1.07 7.72
N SER A 22 -5.53 2.41 7.58
CA SER A 22 -6.74 3.26 7.57
C SER A 22 -7.70 2.90 6.43
N ILE A 23 -7.17 2.59 5.25
CA ILE A 23 -7.97 2.12 4.12
C ILE A 23 -8.58 0.75 4.44
N ALA A 24 -7.82 -0.17 5.04
CA ALA A 24 -8.33 -1.49 5.44
C ALA A 24 -9.48 -1.39 6.46
N GLU A 25 -9.32 -0.54 7.48
CA GLU A 25 -10.37 -0.24 8.46
C GLU A 25 -11.65 0.26 7.77
N LYS A 26 -11.51 1.19 6.81
CA LYS A 26 -12.65 1.74 6.07
C LYS A 26 -13.30 0.72 5.14
N LEU A 27 -12.51 -0.13 4.51
CA LEU A 27 -13.03 -1.22 3.67
C LEU A 27 -13.87 -2.21 4.50
N LEU A 28 -13.46 -2.56 5.72
CA LEU A 28 -14.23 -3.43 6.60
C LEU A 28 -15.50 -2.78 7.14
N GLU A 29 -15.54 -1.45 7.29
CA GLU A 29 -16.78 -0.74 7.62
C GLU A 29 -17.80 -0.84 6.49
N VAL A 30 -17.37 -0.65 5.25
CA VAL A 30 -18.25 -0.65 4.07
C VAL A 30 -18.57 -2.08 3.61
N PHE A 31 -17.63 -2.99 3.76
CA PHE A 31 -17.72 -4.40 3.35
C PHE A 31 -17.33 -5.34 4.52
N PRO A 32 -18.17 -5.51 5.53
CA PRO A 32 -17.80 -6.21 6.77
C PRO A 32 -17.39 -7.68 6.60
N THR A 33 -17.84 -8.34 5.53
CA THR A 33 -17.55 -9.76 5.24
C THR A 33 -16.30 -9.95 4.38
N SER A 34 -15.55 -8.88 4.07
CA SER A 34 -14.40 -8.93 3.18
C SER A 34 -13.19 -9.60 3.83
N ASP A 35 -12.34 -10.19 2.99
CA ASP A 35 -11.04 -10.72 3.40
C ASP A 35 -9.95 -9.73 2.97
N ILE A 36 -9.13 -9.29 3.92
CA ILE A 36 -8.04 -8.35 3.68
C ILE A 36 -6.71 -9.05 3.94
N THR A 37 -5.87 -9.08 2.92
CA THR A 37 -4.49 -9.57 3.02
C THR A 37 -3.53 -8.44 2.71
N PHE A 38 -2.58 -8.21 3.60
CA PHE A 38 -1.48 -7.28 3.33
C PHE A 38 -0.32 -7.97 2.63
N VAL A 39 0.44 -7.16 1.88
CA VAL A 39 1.69 -7.57 1.24
C VAL A 39 2.76 -6.55 1.57
N GLY A 40 3.90 -7.00 2.09
CA GLY A 40 4.99 -6.13 2.53
C GLY A 40 6.35 -6.72 2.24
N SER A 41 7.43 -6.03 2.59
CA SER A 41 8.80 -6.48 2.41
C SER A 41 9.28 -7.29 3.62
N ILE A 42 9.83 -8.47 3.38
CA ILE A 42 10.40 -9.33 4.42
C ILE A 42 11.44 -8.57 5.24
N GLY A 43 11.36 -8.72 6.58
CA GLY A 43 12.31 -8.10 7.52
C GLY A 43 12.10 -6.60 7.75
N ARG A 44 11.00 -6.02 7.26
CA ARG A 44 10.67 -4.61 7.45
C ARG A 44 9.57 -4.38 8.47
N MET A 45 9.36 -3.11 8.80
CA MET A 45 8.47 -2.66 9.86
C MET A 45 7.04 -3.17 9.67
N GLU A 46 6.55 -3.20 8.43
CA GLU A 46 5.21 -3.67 8.10
C GLU A 46 4.94 -5.11 8.56
N MET A 47 5.95 -6.00 8.47
CA MET A 47 5.82 -7.40 8.91
C MET A 47 5.52 -7.54 10.41
N LYS A 48 5.95 -6.56 11.22
CA LYS A 48 5.70 -6.53 12.67
C LYS A 48 4.48 -5.69 13.02
N THR A 49 4.19 -4.64 12.22
CA THR A 49 3.13 -3.67 12.53
C THR A 49 1.76 -4.17 12.12
N ILE A 50 1.61 -4.69 10.90
CA ILE A 50 0.31 -5.11 10.37
C ILE A 50 -0.39 -6.19 11.21
N PRO A 51 0.31 -7.25 11.71
CA PRO A 51 -0.32 -8.24 12.57
C PRO A 51 -0.88 -7.69 13.88
N LYS A 52 -0.31 -6.59 14.42
CA LYS A 52 -0.81 -5.94 15.64
C LYS A 52 -2.22 -5.33 15.46
N TYR A 53 -2.62 -5.09 14.21
CA TYR A 53 -3.97 -4.63 13.84
C TYR A 53 -4.90 -5.78 13.43
N GLY A 54 -4.47 -7.03 13.63
CA GLY A 54 -5.28 -8.22 13.34
C GLY A 54 -5.30 -8.65 11.87
N TYR A 55 -4.48 -8.04 11.00
CA TYR A 55 -4.45 -8.37 9.59
C TYR A 55 -3.38 -9.42 9.25
N LYS A 56 -3.71 -10.28 8.27
CA LYS A 56 -2.74 -11.19 7.66
C LYS A 56 -1.79 -10.42 6.77
N ILE A 57 -0.50 -10.80 6.78
CA ILE A 57 0.51 -10.22 5.89
C ILE A 57 1.36 -11.30 5.22
N LYS A 58 1.64 -11.12 3.93
CA LYS A 58 2.58 -11.94 3.15
C LYS A 58 3.81 -11.11 2.80
N GLY A 59 4.99 -11.73 2.92
CA GLY A 59 6.25 -11.05 2.68
C GLY A 59 6.77 -11.25 1.26
N LEU A 60 7.28 -10.18 0.64
CA LEU A 60 8.03 -10.21 -0.61
C LEU A 60 9.52 -10.04 -0.33
N PHE A 61 10.34 -10.77 -1.08
CA PHE A 61 11.79 -10.60 -1.06
C PHE A 61 12.20 -9.41 -1.91
N ILE A 62 11.97 -8.21 -1.39
CA ILE A 62 12.28 -6.94 -2.06
C ILE A 62 12.93 -5.96 -1.07
N SER A 63 13.73 -5.04 -1.58
CA SER A 63 14.30 -3.95 -0.78
C SER A 63 14.31 -2.65 -1.58
N GLY A 64 14.30 -1.52 -0.88
CA GLY A 64 14.44 -0.21 -1.52
C GLY A 64 15.83 0.01 -2.10
N LEU A 65 15.91 0.86 -3.12
CA LEU A 65 17.16 1.33 -3.69
C LEU A 65 17.94 2.12 -2.62
N LYS A 66 19.19 1.77 -2.38
CA LYS A 66 20.07 2.55 -1.52
C LYS A 66 20.64 3.74 -2.29
N ARG A 67 20.77 4.91 -1.63
CA ARG A 67 21.31 6.14 -2.23
C ARG A 67 22.72 5.97 -2.77
N LYS A 68 23.56 5.11 -2.16
CA LYS A 68 24.88 4.75 -2.72
C LYS A 68 24.67 3.81 -3.91
N ILE A 69 24.84 4.32 -5.13
CA ILE A 69 24.57 3.60 -6.39
C ILE A 69 25.37 2.28 -6.45
N PHE A 70 26.64 2.29 -6.08
CA PHE A 70 27.54 1.12 -6.06
C PHE A 70 27.42 0.26 -4.78
N SER A 71 26.30 0.34 -4.06
CA SER A 71 26.06 -0.58 -2.94
C SER A 71 25.83 -1.99 -3.48
N ILE A 72 26.49 -2.98 -2.88
CA ILE A 72 26.27 -4.41 -3.19
C ILE A 72 24.79 -4.80 -3.13
N THR A 73 24.02 -4.15 -2.29
CA THR A 73 22.56 -4.32 -2.19
C THR A 73 21.84 -3.93 -3.47
N ASN A 74 22.35 -2.92 -4.21
CA ASN A 74 21.76 -2.47 -5.47
C ASN A 74 22.10 -3.41 -6.62
N VAL A 75 23.25 -4.08 -6.58
CA VAL A 75 23.64 -5.10 -7.57
C VAL A 75 22.66 -6.26 -7.56
N PHE A 76 22.19 -6.67 -6.38
CA PHE A 76 21.19 -7.74 -6.23
C PHE A 76 19.75 -7.27 -6.40
N LEU A 77 19.49 -5.98 -6.61
CA LEU A 77 18.14 -5.44 -6.74
C LEU A 77 17.36 -6.03 -7.93
N PRO A 78 17.93 -6.21 -9.14
CA PRO A 78 17.21 -6.85 -10.25
C PRO A 78 16.73 -8.27 -9.90
N PHE A 79 17.57 -9.08 -9.26
CA PHE A 79 17.18 -10.42 -8.79
C PHE A 79 16.03 -10.36 -7.78
N LYS A 80 16.09 -9.43 -6.84
CA LYS A 80 15.02 -9.24 -5.86
C LYS A 80 13.70 -8.83 -6.52
N ILE A 81 13.76 -7.99 -7.55
CA ILE A 81 12.58 -7.57 -8.33
C ILE A 81 11.98 -8.80 -9.03
N ILE A 82 12.78 -9.62 -9.71
CA ILE A 82 12.29 -10.82 -10.38
C ILE A 82 11.63 -11.78 -9.39
N ILE A 83 12.31 -12.07 -8.27
CA ILE A 83 11.77 -12.95 -7.22
C ILE A 83 10.47 -12.38 -6.67
N SER A 84 10.43 -11.07 -6.39
CA SER A 84 9.23 -10.42 -5.85
C SER A 84 8.05 -10.44 -6.84
N PHE A 85 8.31 -10.41 -8.15
CA PHE A 85 7.28 -10.58 -9.17
C PHE A 85 6.73 -11.99 -9.18
N LEU A 86 7.58 -13.01 -9.14
CA LEU A 86 7.14 -14.42 -9.05
C LEU A 86 6.33 -14.68 -7.78
N GLN A 87 6.78 -14.13 -6.64
CA GLN A 87 6.02 -14.18 -5.39
C GLN A 87 4.67 -13.47 -5.51
N SER A 88 4.63 -12.30 -6.18
CA SER A 88 3.39 -11.55 -6.40
C SER A 88 2.41 -12.32 -7.29
N ILE A 89 2.88 -12.97 -8.35
CA ILE A 89 2.07 -13.87 -9.18
C ILE A 89 1.47 -14.99 -8.33
N SER A 90 2.28 -15.66 -7.53
CA SER A 90 1.83 -16.72 -6.62
C SER A 90 0.76 -16.19 -5.65
N ILE A 91 0.99 -15.02 -5.02
CA ILE A 91 0.04 -14.41 -4.11
C ILE A 91 -1.30 -14.12 -4.79
N ILE A 92 -1.28 -13.59 -6.02
CA ILE A 92 -2.48 -13.28 -6.81
C ILE A 92 -3.26 -14.54 -7.14
N LEU A 93 -2.59 -15.57 -7.65
CA LEU A 93 -3.22 -16.81 -8.05
C LEU A 93 -3.89 -17.55 -6.88
N PHE A 94 -3.24 -17.55 -5.70
CA PHE A 94 -3.79 -18.20 -4.50
C PHE A 94 -4.90 -17.38 -3.82
N ASN A 95 -4.75 -16.05 -3.73
CA ASN A 95 -5.77 -15.22 -3.04
C ASN A 95 -6.93 -14.85 -3.95
N LYS A 96 -6.72 -14.76 -5.27
CA LYS A 96 -7.70 -14.30 -6.27
C LYS A 96 -8.39 -13.01 -5.81
N PRO A 97 -7.64 -11.90 -5.66
CA PRO A 97 -8.20 -10.65 -5.14
C PRO A 97 -9.14 -10.02 -6.15
N ASP A 98 -10.22 -9.42 -5.65
CA ASP A 98 -11.12 -8.58 -6.45
C ASP A 98 -10.53 -7.18 -6.68
N PHE A 99 -9.63 -6.72 -5.80
CA PHE A 99 -9.03 -5.39 -5.89
C PHE A 99 -7.67 -5.34 -5.17
N VAL A 100 -6.73 -4.55 -5.72
CA VAL A 100 -5.40 -4.36 -5.13
C VAL A 100 -5.11 -2.87 -4.92
N ILE A 101 -4.65 -2.52 -3.71
CA ILE A 101 -4.39 -1.14 -3.31
C ILE A 101 -2.93 -1.01 -2.88
N GLY A 102 -2.22 -0.07 -3.50
CA GLY A 102 -0.86 0.32 -3.12
C GLY A 102 -0.84 1.69 -2.44
N THR A 103 -0.24 1.78 -1.26
CA THR A 103 -0.06 3.08 -0.57
C THR A 103 1.36 3.62 -0.68
N GLY A 104 2.15 3.03 -1.58
CA GLY A 104 3.51 3.51 -1.87
C GLY A 104 4.61 2.71 -1.15
N GLY A 105 5.83 3.20 -1.34
CA GLY A 105 7.03 2.47 -0.99
C GLY A 105 7.37 1.37 -2.00
N TYR A 106 8.60 0.88 -1.93
CA TYR A 106 9.07 -0.15 -2.86
C TYR A 106 8.35 -1.50 -2.68
N ALA A 107 7.79 -1.75 -1.51
CA ALA A 107 7.06 -3.00 -1.21
C ALA A 107 5.76 -3.13 -1.99
N SER A 108 5.09 -2.01 -2.33
CA SER A 108 3.84 -2.03 -3.09
C SER A 108 4.06 -2.26 -4.59
N PHE A 109 5.24 -1.92 -5.12
CA PHE A 109 5.50 -1.94 -6.54
C PHE A 109 5.24 -3.32 -7.19
N PRO A 110 5.82 -4.45 -6.71
CA PRO A 110 5.68 -5.73 -7.40
C PRO A 110 4.22 -6.21 -7.45
N ILE A 111 3.53 -6.18 -6.32
CA ILE A 111 2.17 -6.73 -6.25
C ILE A 111 1.17 -5.89 -7.04
N VAL A 112 1.25 -4.55 -6.97
CA VAL A 112 0.37 -3.66 -7.74
C VAL A 112 0.66 -3.80 -9.23
N PHE A 113 1.94 -3.79 -9.64
CA PHE A 113 2.32 -3.91 -11.04
C PHE A 113 1.85 -5.24 -11.65
N VAL A 114 2.15 -6.36 -10.98
CA VAL A 114 1.72 -7.68 -11.46
C VAL A 114 0.20 -7.77 -11.54
N SER A 115 -0.54 -7.19 -10.59
CA SER A 115 -2.01 -7.19 -10.62
C SER A 115 -2.60 -6.53 -11.86
N THR A 116 -1.91 -5.54 -12.45
CA THR A 116 -2.36 -4.90 -13.69
C THR A 116 -2.35 -5.86 -14.88
N PHE A 117 -1.36 -6.77 -14.97
CA PHE A 117 -1.31 -7.79 -16.01
C PHE A 117 -2.42 -8.84 -15.88
N PHE A 118 -2.85 -9.12 -14.66
CA PHE A 118 -4.00 -10.00 -14.39
C PHE A 118 -5.36 -9.26 -14.55
N ARG A 119 -5.35 -8.01 -15.03
CA ARG A 119 -6.53 -7.16 -15.21
C ARG A 119 -7.35 -6.99 -13.93
N ILE A 120 -6.72 -7.17 -12.77
CA ILE A 120 -7.35 -6.91 -11.48
C ILE A 120 -7.42 -5.39 -11.29
N PRO A 121 -8.56 -4.82 -10.91
CA PRO A 121 -8.66 -3.40 -10.59
C PRO A 121 -7.65 -2.98 -9.54
N THR A 122 -6.87 -1.93 -9.82
CA THR A 122 -5.81 -1.44 -8.95
C THR A 122 -5.98 0.04 -8.65
N LEU A 123 -5.64 0.41 -7.42
CA LEU A 123 -5.56 1.79 -6.96
C LEU A 123 -4.20 2.03 -6.31
N ILE A 124 -3.60 3.18 -6.60
CA ILE A 124 -2.50 3.72 -5.79
C ILE A 124 -2.98 4.93 -5.02
N GLN A 125 -2.53 5.06 -3.77
CA GLN A 125 -2.76 6.23 -2.93
C GLN A 125 -1.44 6.93 -2.68
N GLU A 126 -1.39 8.25 -2.94
CA GLU A 126 -0.22 9.10 -2.73
C GLU A 126 -0.49 10.10 -1.62
N GLN A 127 0.30 10.03 -0.56
CA GLN A 127 0.17 10.84 0.65
C GLN A 127 0.90 12.18 0.57
N ASN A 128 1.85 12.30 -0.34
CA ASN A 128 2.79 13.42 -0.40
C ASN A 128 2.47 14.35 -1.57
N SER A 129 2.83 15.62 -1.43
CA SER A 129 2.77 16.60 -2.52
C SER A 129 3.79 16.34 -3.63
N LEU A 130 4.85 15.58 -3.32
CA LEU A 130 5.84 15.08 -4.27
C LEU A 130 5.77 13.55 -4.28
N PRO A 131 5.27 12.93 -5.36
CA PRO A 131 5.03 11.51 -5.37
C PRO A 131 6.31 10.69 -5.41
N GLY A 132 6.22 9.51 -4.76
CA GLY A 132 7.29 8.52 -4.78
C GLY A 132 7.51 7.91 -6.18
N ILE A 133 8.73 7.45 -6.45
CA ILE A 133 9.13 6.86 -7.74
C ILE A 133 8.23 5.68 -8.11
N ALA A 134 7.90 4.81 -7.15
CA ALA A 134 7.03 3.67 -7.37
C ALA A 134 5.64 4.10 -7.85
N ASN A 135 5.01 5.09 -7.18
CA ASN A 135 3.69 5.58 -7.56
C ASN A 135 3.72 6.31 -8.91
N LYS A 136 4.79 7.08 -9.21
CA LYS A 136 4.97 7.69 -10.54
C LYS A 136 5.00 6.65 -11.65
N PHE A 137 5.72 5.56 -11.45
CA PHE A 137 5.79 4.49 -12.44
C PHE A 137 4.45 3.76 -12.57
N LEU A 138 3.85 3.37 -11.46
CA LEU A 138 2.60 2.62 -11.40
C LEU A 138 1.40 3.40 -11.97
N SER A 139 1.41 4.73 -11.90
CA SER A 139 0.32 5.59 -12.37
C SER A 139 -0.09 5.35 -13.82
N LYS A 140 0.87 4.94 -14.66
CA LYS A 140 0.62 4.61 -16.07
C LYS A 140 -0.27 3.38 -16.24
N TYR A 141 -0.20 2.44 -15.31
CA TYR A 141 -0.78 1.10 -15.44
C TYR A 141 -2.03 0.89 -14.57
N VAL A 142 -2.11 1.53 -13.41
CA VAL A 142 -3.24 1.39 -12.49
C VAL A 142 -4.51 2.02 -13.02
N LYS A 143 -5.65 1.55 -12.51
CA LYS A 143 -6.96 2.05 -12.89
C LYS A 143 -7.33 3.34 -12.17
N TYR A 144 -6.95 3.48 -10.90
CA TYR A 144 -7.31 4.63 -10.05
C TYR A 144 -6.11 5.17 -9.29
N ILE A 145 -6.08 6.48 -9.08
CA ILE A 145 -5.04 7.19 -8.35
C ILE A 145 -5.71 8.13 -7.35
N SER A 146 -5.60 7.79 -6.07
CA SER A 146 -6.06 8.62 -4.96
C SER A 146 -4.92 9.53 -4.51
N VAL A 147 -5.18 10.82 -4.35
CA VAL A 147 -4.17 11.80 -3.93
C VAL A 147 -4.65 12.65 -2.79
N SER A 148 -3.69 13.12 -1.99
CA SER A 148 -3.94 13.92 -0.79
C SER A 148 -3.79 15.42 -1.03
N TYR A 149 -3.17 15.83 -2.11
CA TYR A 149 -2.90 17.22 -2.44
C TYR A 149 -3.47 17.60 -3.80
N ASN A 150 -3.80 18.89 -3.94
CA ASN A 150 -4.21 19.48 -5.21
C ASN A 150 -3.01 19.59 -6.17
N LYS A 151 -3.30 19.83 -7.46
CA LYS A 151 -2.29 20.02 -8.54
C LYS A 151 -1.37 18.81 -8.75
N MET A 152 -1.92 17.60 -8.52
CA MET A 152 -1.19 16.34 -8.75
C MET A 152 -1.25 15.87 -10.20
N GLU A 153 -2.09 16.48 -11.05
CA GLU A 153 -2.16 16.29 -12.51
C GLU A 153 -0.83 16.57 -13.22
N ARG A 154 0.05 17.37 -12.61
CA ARG A 154 1.44 17.56 -13.10
C ARG A 154 2.31 16.31 -13.00
N PHE A 155 1.90 15.30 -12.24
CA PHE A 155 2.65 14.07 -12.02
C PHE A 155 1.90 12.83 -12.47
N PHE A 156 0.59 12.89 -12.56
CA PHE A 156 -0.28 11.75 -12.79
C PHE A 156 -1.32 12.04 -13.88
N PRO A 157 -1.78 11.01 -14.62
CA PRO A 157 -2.86 11.16 -15.59
C PRO A 157 -4.15 11.67 -14.93
N SER A 158 -4.68 12.79 -15.42
CA SER A 158 -5.83 13.49 -14.81
C SER A 158 -7.10 12.63 -14.78
N GLU A 159 -7.30 11.81 -15.81
CA GLU A 159 -8.47 10.95 -15.95
C GLU A 159 -8.56 9.81 -14.92
N LYS A 160 -7.45 9.55 -14.22
CA LYS A 160 -7.37 8.52 -13.18
C LYS A 160 -7.37 9.10 -11.76
N LEU A 161 -7.29 10.44 -11.64
CA LEU A 161 -7.09 11.12 -10.37
C LEU A 161 -8.38 11.30 -9.58
N PHE A 162 -8.28 11.01 -8.27
CA PHE A 162 -9.30 11.30 -7.28
C PHE A 162 -8.67 12.02 -6.09
N TYR A 163 -9.13 13.20 -5.77
CA TYR A 163 -8.72 13.93 -4.58
C TYR A 163 -9.53 13.40 -3.38
N THR A 164 -8.86 12.69 -2.49
CA THR A 164 -9.50 12.05 -1.32
C THR A 164 -8.97 12.53 0.02
N GLY A 165 -7.88 13.29 0.01
CA GLY A 165 -7.12 13.57 1.23
C GLY A 165 -6.30 12.37 1.71
N ASN A 166 -5.63 12.54 2.85
CA ASN A 166 -4.90 11.44 3.51
C ASN A 166 -5.85 10.54 4.29
N PRO A 167 -5.71 9.21 4.14
CA PRO A 167 -6.41 8.27 5.02
C PRO A 167 -5.95 8.43 6.47
N VAL A 168 -6.90 8.68 7.38
CA VAL A 168 -6.64 8.89 8.81
C VAL A 168 -7.19 7.72 9.61
N ARG A 169 -6.39 7.21 10.56
CA ARG A 169 -6.79 6.10 11.44
C ARG A 169 -7.92 6.51 12.37
N LYS A 170 -8.86 5.61 12.64
CA LYS A 170 -9.96 5.82 13.60
C LYS A 170 -9.46 6.27 14.99
N SER A 171 -8.35 5.70 15.45
CA SER A 171 -7.76 6.04 16.74
C SER A 171 -7.36 7.52 16.88
N ILE A 172 -7.17 8.23 15.76
CA ILE A 172 -6.85 9.66 15.73
C ILE A 172 -8.11 10.50 15.57
N THR A 173 -9.14 9.98 14.90
CA THR A 173 -10.39 10.71 14.63
C THR A 173 -11.39 10.61 15.79
N ASN A 174 -11.28 9.59 16.64
CA ASN A 174 -12.09 9.52 17.86
C ASN A 174 -11.68 10.67 18.77
N LYS A 175 -12.64 11.59 19.02
CA LYS A 175 -12.45 12.70 19.97
C LYS A 175 -12.13 12.09 21.34
N ILE A 176 -10.86 12.07 21.71
CA ILE A 176 -10.45 11.81 23.09
C ILE A 176 -10.96 13.00 23.88
N ASN A 177 -11.75 12.74 24.93
CA ASN A 177 -12.17 13.78 25.87
C ASN A 177 -10.89 14.39 26.45
N ILE A 178 -10.71 15.71 26.28
CA ILE A 178 -9.50 16.44 26.71
C ILE A 178 -9.20 16.17 28.20
N ASN A 179 -10.24 15.97 29.00
CA ASN A 179 -10.12 15.65 30.43
C ASN A 179 -9.57 14.24 30.71
N GLU A 180 -9.86 13.26 29.82
CA GLU A 180 -9.31 11.91 29.91
C GLU A 180 -7.87 11.86 29.42
N ALA A 181 -7.55 12.62 28.37
CA ALA A 181 -6.16 12.75 27.88
C ALA A 181 -5.23 13.40 28.91
N LYS A 182 -5.72 14.40 29.67
CA LYS A 182 -4.95 15.06 30.74
C LYS A 182 -4.71 14.14 31.96
N LYS A 183 -5.56 13.14 32.20
CA LYS A 183 -5.39 12.15 33.28
C LYS A 183 -4.42 11.04 32.94
N SER A 184 -4.07 10.85 31.66
CA SER A 184 -3.15 9.81 31.19
C SER A 184 -1.72 10.30 30.97
N LEU A 185 -1.43 11.58 31.22
CA LEU A 185 -0.12 12.19 31.26
C LEU A 185 0.40 12.31 32.70
#